data_e46e47238ccce181c79b97f8d3f9e2cf
#
_entry.id   e46e47238ccce181c79b97f8d3f9e2cf
#
_cell.length_a   1.000
_cell.length_b   1.000
_cell.length_c   1.000
_cell.angle_alpha   90.00
_cell.angle_beta   90.00
_cell.angle_gamma   90.00
#
_symmetry.space_group_name_H-M   'P 1'
#
loop_
_entity.id
_entity.type
_entity.pdbx_description
1 polymer ?
#
loop_
_entity_poly.entity_id
_entity_poly.type
_entity_poly.pdbx_seq_one_letter_code
_entity_poly.pdbx_strand_id
1 'polypeptide(L)'
;EMTSSLVGSEMCIRDRLLGVQRGMRVLDLCAAPGGKSSQLAAALQGRGVLVSNEYVAARAEILKSNLERMGVSNAVVLNETPARIAEALPEFFDRVLVDAPCSGEGMFRKEPVALQQHCEALVKQCAELGAQILDCAAAALAPGGQLVYSTCTFAPEEDEGQVAAFLQRHPEFALADVLGNVDYTFGLSLIHISEPTRLDVIS
;
A
#
# COMPACT_ATOMS: atom_id res chain seq x y z
N GLU A 1 16.05 -19.73 12.54
CA GLU A 1 14.66 -19.85 13.09
C GLU A 1 13.79 -18.59 12.85
N MET A 2 13.97 -17.90 11.73
CA MET A 2 13.11 -16.76 11.34
C MET A 2 12.33 -16.99 10.03
N THR A 3 12.24 -18.22 9.57
CA THR A 3 11.61 -18.53 8.26
C THR A 3 10.18 -19.03 8.33
N SER A 4 9.64 -19.31 9.52
CA SER A 4 8.26 -19.83 9.65
C SER A 4 7.17 -18.75 9.82
N SER A 5 7.54 -17.49 10.00
CA SER A 5 6.60 -16.39 10.22
C SER A 5 6.11 -15.69 8.92
N LEU A 6 6.70 -16.03 7.77
CA LEU A 6 6.39 -15.35 6.49
C LEU A 6 5.44 -16.14 5.58
N VAL A 7 5.15 -17.40 5.91
CA VAL A 7 4.24 -18.23 5.10
C VAL A 7 2.87 -18.22 5.76
N GLY A 8 1.95 -17.43 5.26
CA GLY A 8 0.56 -17.36 5.73
C GLY A 8 0.18 -16.06 6.45
N SER A 9 1.01 -15.03 6.41
CA SER A 9 0.61 -13.70 6.89
C SER A 9 -0.21 -12.96 5.82
N GLU A 10 -1.08 -12.06 6.26
CA GLU A 10 -1.86 -11.15 5.41
C GLU A 10 -1.01 -10.43 4.34
N MET A 11 0.30 -10.27 4.58
CA MET A 11 1.28 -9.72 3.65
C MET A 11 1.34 -10.45 2.31
N CYS A 12 1.23 -11.79 2.30
CA CYS A 12 1.28 -12.57 1.05
C CYS A 12 0.04 -12.41 0.16
N ILE A 13 -1.09 -12.02 0.73
CA ILE A 13 -2.36 -11.82 -0.01
C ILE A 13 -2.29 -10.51 -0.78
N ARG A 14 -1.89 -9.42 -0.14
CA ARG A 14 -1.80 -8.07 -0.73
C ARG A 14 -0.91 -8.03 -1.97
N ASP A 15 0.25 -8.71 -1.90
CA ASP A 15 1.21 -8.72 -3.01
C ASP A 15 0.70 -9.52 -4.22
N ARG A 16 -0.04 -10.60 -3.98
CA ARG A 16 -0.68 -11.38 -5.05
C ARG A 16 -1.78 -10.59 -5.74
N LEU A 17 -2.52 -9.78 -4.97
CA LEU A 17 -3.63 -8.99 -5.48
C LEU A 17 -3.15 -7.89 -6.42
N LEU A 18 -2.00 -7.27 -6.13
CA LEU A 18 -1.42 -6.24 -6.99
C LEU A 18 -0.96 -6.76 -8.36
N GLY A 19 -0.84 -8.08 -8.52
CA GLY A 19 -0.58 -8.71 -9.81
C GLY A 19 0.71 -8.20 -10.49
N VAL A 20 1.75 -7.93 -9.71
CA VAL A 20 3.03 -7.44 -10.22
C VAL A 20 3.68 -8.46 -11.15
N GLN A 21 4.10 -8.01 -12.31
CA GLN A 21 4.78 -8.81 -13.32
C GLN A 21 6.13 -8.22 -13.69
N ARG A 22 6.98 -9.03 -14.30
CA ARG A 22 8.30 -8.62 -14.80
C ARG A 22 8.18 -7.44 -15.75
N GLY A 23 9.02 -6.44 -15.57
CA GLY A 23 9.10 -5.28 -16.46
C GLY A 23 8.19 -4.12 -16.06
N MET A 24 7.31 -4.31 -15.07
CA MET A 24 6.43 -3.26 -14.58
C MET A 24 7.18 -2.18 -13.78
N ARG A 25 6.58 -1.00 -13.74
CA ARG A 25 6.95 0.12 -12.88
C ARG A 25 6.02 0.11 -11.69
N VAL A 26 6.59 -0.14 -10.52
CA VAL A 26 5.83 -0.37 -9.28
C VAL A 26 6.19 0.70 -8.25
N LEU A 27 5.20 1.28 -7.59
CA LEU A 27 5.36 2.20 -6.47
C LEU A 27 4.84 1.55 -5.17
N ASP A 28 5.67 1.53 -4.14
CA ASP A 28 5.28 1.30 -2.75
C ASP A 28 5.37 2.64 -2.02
N LEU A 29 4.22 3.28 -1.78
CA LEU A 29 4.17 4.70 -1.40
C LEU A 29 4.43 4.95 0.09
N CYS A 30 4.20 3.94 0.96
CA CYS A 30 4.41 3.99 2.40
C CYS A 30 5.19 2.75 2.86
N ALA A 31 6.43 2.60 2.36
CA ALA A 31 7.11 1.32 2.23
C ALA A 31 7.79 0.77 3.49
N ALA A 32 8.16 1.62 4.46
CA ALA A 32 8.94 1.16 5.61
C ALA A 32 8.17 0.19 6.51
N PRO A 33 8.81 -0.86 6.99
CA PRO A 33 10.25 -1.15 6.98
C PRO A 33 10.76 -1.92 5.74
N GLY A 34 9.94 -2.19 4.70
CA GLY A 34 10.39 -2.79 3.44
C GLY A 34 9.95 -4.25 3.21
N GLY A 35 9.11 -4.81 4.08
CA GLY A 35 8.62 -6.18 3.92
C GLY A 35 7.78 -6.35 2.65
N LYS A 36 6.90 -5.40 2.34
CA LYS A 36 6.09 -5.40 1.12
C LYS A 36 6.94 -5.08 -0.11
N SER A 37 7.80 -4.06 -0.03
CA SER A 37 8.75 -3.72 -1.09
C SER A 37 9.61 -4.92 -1.51
N SER A 38 10.09 -5.72 -0.56
CA SER A 38 10.91 -6.91 -0.89
C SER A 38 10.14 -7.98 -1.67
N GLN A 39 8.85 -8.15 -1.37
CA GLN A 39 7.97 -9.08 -2.08
C GLN A 39 7.64 -8.56 -3.50
N LEU A 40 7.38 -7.26 -3.64
CA LEU A 40 7.20 -6.60 -4.95
C LEU A 40 8.46 -6.74 -5.82
N ALA A 41 9.65 -6.54 -5.23
CA ALA A 41 10.93 -6.74 -5.90
C ALA A 41 11.11 -8.20 -6.36
N ALA A 42 10.74 -9.17 -5.51
CA ALA A 42 10.79 -10.58 -5.87
C ALA A 42 9.85 -10.92 -7.04
N ALA A 43 8.65 -10.32 -7.08
CA ALA A 43 7.71 -10.49 -8.19
C ALA A 43 8.24 -9.90 -9.51
N LEU A 44 8.96 -8.77 -9.46
CA LEU A 44 9.63 -8.17 -10.61
C LEU A 44 10.80 -9.00 -11.15
N GLN A 45 11.39 -9.89 -10.35
CA GLN A 45 12.50 -10.77 -10.72
C GLN A 45 13.66 -10.03 -11.41
N GLY A 46 14.06 -8.88 -10.88
CA GLY A 46 15.14 -8.05 -11.39
C GLY A 46 14.84 -7.31 -12.70
N ARG A 47 13.60 -7.32 -13.18
CA ARG A 47 13.17 -6.62 -14.40
C ARG A 47 12.09 -5.60 -14.05
N GLY A 48 12.16 -4.41 -14.67
CA GLY A 48 11.32 -3.28 -14.30
C GLY A 48 11.94 -2.44 -13.19
N VAL A 49 11.16 -1.59 -12.55
CA VAL A 49 11.61 -0.71 -11.48
C VAL A 49 10.63 -0.74 -10.32
N LEU A 50 11.16 -0.83 -9.10
CA LEU A 50 10.43 -0.60 -7.86
C LEU A 50 10.86 0.76 -7.29
N VAL A 51 9.90 1.63 -7.07
CA VAL A 51 10.10 2.85 -6.29
C VAL A 51 9.46 2.63 -4.91
N SER A 52 10.27 2.68 -3.86
CA SER A 52 9.81 2.49 -2.47
C SER A 52 10.01 3.80 -1.72
N ASN A 53 8.92 4.41 -1.30
CA ASN A 53 8.95 5.70 -0.61
C ASN A 53 8.63 5.57 0.87
N GLU A 54 9.30 6.38 1.66
CA GLU A 54 8.98 6.57 3.08
C GLU A 54 9.21 8.03 3.46
N TYR A 55 8.18 8.65 4.01
CA TYR A 55 8.21 10.07 4.39
C TYR A 55 9.15 10.37 5.56
N VAL A 56 9.23 9.48 6.55
CA VAL A 56 10.06 9.65 7.74
C VAL A 56 11.49 9.20 7.45
N ALA A 57 12.44 10.14 7.44
CA ALA A 57 13.85 9.90 7.05
C ALA A 57 14.51 8.72 7.79
N ALA A 58 14.32 8.61 9.10
CA ALA A 58 14.89 7.51 9.88
C ALA A 58 14.32 6.14 9.46
N ARG A 59 13.05 6.08 9.04
CA ARG A 59 12.42 4.86 8.53
C ARG A 59 12.85 4.57 7.10
N ALA A 60 13.10 5.60 6.28
CA ALA A 60 13.63 5.46 4.92
C ALA A 60 15.04 4.83 4.92
N GLU A 61 15.89 5.17 5.88
CA GLU A 61 17.20 4.52 6.06
C GLU A 61 17.07 3.04 6.44
N ILE A 62 16.11 2.69 7.28
CA ILE A 62 15.80 1.29 7.63
C ILE A 62 15.31 0.54 6.38
N LEU A 63 14.40 1.12 5.62
CA LEU A 63 13.89 0.58 4.35
C LEU A 63 15.03 0.28 3.38
N LYS A 64 15.90 1.27 3.15
CA LYS A 64 17.07 1.15 2.29
C LYS A 64 17.98 -0.01 2.73
N SER A 65 18.37 -0.02 4.01
CA SER A 65 19.21 -1.08 4.58
C SER A 65 18.60 -2.48 4.42
N ASN A 66 17.28 -2.60 4.60
CA ASN A 66 16.59 -3.87 4.43
C ASN A 66 16.59 -4.34 2.97
N LEU A 67 16.31 -3.46 2.01
CA LEU A 67 16.33 -3.81 0.58
C LEU A 67 17.74 -4.17 0.09
N GLU A 68 18.76 -3.42 0.52
CA GLU A 68 20.17 -3.74 0.23
C GLU A 68 20.57 -5.11 0.79
N ARG A 69 20.21 -5.40 2.06
CA ARG A 69 20.47 -6.70 2.70
C ARG A 69 19.81 -7.87 1.98
N MET A 70 18.64 -7.65 1.37
CA MET A 70 17.92 -8.64 0.59
C MET A 70 18.42 -8.76 -0.86
N GLY A 71 19.43 -7.96 -1.25
CA GLY A 71 20.01 -7.98 -2.59
C GLY A 71 19.10 -7.45 -3.69
N VAL A 72 18.15 -6.57 -3.35
CA VAL A 72 17.26 -5.96 -4.34
C VAL A 72 18.04 -4.94 -5.16
N SER A 73 18.20 -5.21 -6.46
CA SER A 73 19.04 -4.39 -7.35
C SER A 73 18.25 -3.41 -8.23
N ASN A 74 16.95 -3.58 -8.34
CA ASN A 74 16.06 -2.78 -9.19
C ASN A 74 15.08 -1.90 -8.40
N ALA A 75 15.43 -1.53 -7.18
CA ALA A 75 14.67 -0.63 -6.35
C ALA A 75 15.35 0.74 -6.19
N VAL A 76 14.53 1.78 -6.17
CA VAL A 76 14.90 3.14 -5.82
C VAL A 76 14.19 3.50 -4.52
N VAL A 77 14.94 3.87 -3.48
CA VAL A 77 14.36 4.33 -2.21
C VAL A 77 14.27 5.84 -2.22
N LEU A 78 13.10 6.36 -1.94
CA LEU A 78 12.82 7.79 -1.83
C LEU A 78 12.47 8.15 -0.39
N ASN A 79 12.83 9.38 0.00
CA ASN A 79 12.37 10.01 1.22
C ASN A 79 11.65 11.32 0.86
N GLU A 80 10.44 11.18 0.31
CA GLU A 80 9.68 12.29 -0.25
C GLU A 80 8.23 12.28 0.21
N THR A 81 7.54 13.41 0.01
CA THR A 81 6.09 13.46 0.19
C THR A 81 5.38 12.78 -0.98
N PRO A 82 4.23 12.14 -0.76
CA PRO A 82 3.41 11.58 -1.85
C PRO A 82 3.10 12.59 -2.95
N ALA A 83 2.82 13.84 -2.58
CA ALA A 83 2.51 14.92 -3.52
C ALA A 83 3.66 15.20 -4.49
N ARG A 84 4.92 15.25 -4.00
CA ARG A 84 6.09 15.46 -4.87
C ARG A 84 6.33 14.29 -5.82
N ILE A 85 6.02 13.08 -5.40
CA ILE A 85 6.12 11.90 -6.27
C ILE A 85 5.07 11.99 -7.38
N ALA A 86 3.83 12.31 -7.04
CA ALA A 86 2.74 12.47 -8.00
C ALA A 86 3.03 13.59 -9.02
N GLU A 87 3.60 14.71 -8.55
CA GLU A 87 4.01 15.82 -9.43
C GLU A 87 5.17 15.45 -10.36
N ALA A 88 6.17 14.72 -9.85
CA ALA A 88 7.36 14.36 -10.61
C ALA A 88 7.13 13.19 -11.58
N LEU A 89 6.24 12.27 -11.26
CA LEU A 89 5.99 11.02 -11.98
C LEU A 89 4.48 10.80 -12.22
N PRO A 90 3.77 11.76 -12.87
CA PRO A 90 2.35 11.61 -13.15
C PRO A 90 2.12 10.45 -14.14
N GLU A 91 1.08 9.66 -13.89
CA GLU A 91 0.68 8.53 -14.75
C GLU A 91 1.83 7.57 -15.12
N PHE A 92 2.79 7.43 -14.22
CA PHE A 92 4.01 6.68 -14.52
C PHE A 92 3.94 5.20 -14.12
N PHE A 93 3.30 4.86 -13.01
CA PHE A 93 3.36 3.52 -12.42
C PHE A 93 2.25 2.61 -12.95
N ASP A 94 2.62 1.37 -13.29
CA ASP A 94 1.68 0.34 -13.69
C ASP A 94 0.96 -0.27 -12.48
N ARG A 95 1.62 -0.23 -11.29
CA ARG A 95 1.11 -0.74 -10.02
C ARG A 95 1.50 0.19 -8.88
N VAL A 96 0.55 0.51 -8.01
CA VAL A 96 0.79 1.32 -6.81
C VAL A 96 0.26 0.58 -5.58
N LEU A 97 1.09 0.45 -4.56
CA LEU A 97 0.72 -0.05 -3.24
C LEU A 97 0.72 1.10 -2.24
N VAL A 98 -0.38 1.23 -1.52
CA VAL A 98 -0.53 2.16 -0.40
C VAL A 98 -0.88 1.37 0.85
N ASP A 99 0.13 1.10 1.68
CA ASP A 99 -0.08 0.61 3.05
C ASP A 99 -0.12 1.83 3.97
N ALA A 100 -1.30 2.41 4.11
CA ALA A 100 -1.46 3.74 4.65
C ALA A 100 -1.11 3.81 6.14
N PRO A 101 -0.52 4.93 6.59
CA PRO A 101 -0.44 5.23 8.02
C PRO A 101 -1.87 5.36 8.57
N CYS A 102 -2.15 4.65 9.65
CA CYS A 102 -3.47 4.55 10.24
C CYS A 102 -3.42 4.63 11.77
N SER A 103 -4.57 4.69 12.42
CA SER A 103 -4.70 4.74 13.89
C SER A 103 -4.20 3.48 14.60
N GLY A 104 -3.98 2.38 13.86
CA GLY A 104 -3.20 1.24 14.31
C GLY A 104 -3.91 0.29 15.28
N GLU A 105 -5.23 0.18 15.25
CA GLU A 105 -6.00 -0.72 16.11
C GLU A 105 -5.54 -2.18 16.03
N GLY A 106 -5.18 -2.65 14.84
CA GLY A 106 -4.63 -3.98 14.62
C GLY A 106 -3.29 -4.23 15.32
N MET A 107 -2.62 -3.18 15.81
CA MET A 107 -1.35 -3.25 16.53
C MET A 107 -1.51 -3.32 18.06
N PHE A 108 -2.71 -3.13 18.64
CA PHE A 108 -2.95 -3.07 20.09
C PHE A 108 -2.40 -4.29 20.85
N ARG A 109 -2.42 -5.47 20.22
CA ARG A 109 -1.85 -6.69 20.82
C ARG A 109 -0.33 -6.74 20.81
N LYS A 110 0.31 -6.02 19.88
CA LYS A 110 1.77 -6.04 19.69
C LYS A 110 2.45 -4.84 20.35
N GLU A 111 1.78 -3.70 20.37
CA GLU A 111 2.32 -2.44 20.86
C GLU A 111 1.35 -1.76 21.84
N PRO A 112 1.54 -1.91 23.16
CA PRO A 112 0.66 -1.28 24.17
C PRO A 112 0.60 0.25 24.06
N VAL A 113 1.63 0.89 23.48
CA VAL A 113 1.66 2.34 23.25
C VAL A 113 0.59 2.76 22.24
N ALA A 114 0.31 1.93 21.24
CA ALA A 114 -0.73 2.22 20.24
C ALA A 114 -2.10 2.36 20.92
N LEU A 115 -2.41 1.50 21.90
CA LEU A 115 -3.67 1.59 22.66
C LEU A 115 -3.78 2.89 23.48
N GLN A 116 -2.66 3.39 24.01
CA GLN A 116 -2.66 4.64 24.81
C GLN A 116 -2.79 5.88 23.93
N GLN A 117 -2.36 5.83 22.69
CA GLN A 117 -2.40 6.94 21.74
C GLN A 117 -3.69 6.97 20.92
N HIS A 118 -4.44 5.88 20.90
CA HIS A 118 -5.67 5.78 20.12
C HIS A 118 -6.75 6.73 20.67
N CYS A 119 -7.28 7.57 19.79
CA CYS A 119 -8.42 8.46 20.07
C CYS A 119 -9.12 8.85 18.76
N GLU A 120 -10.36 9.30 18.85
CA GLU A 120 -11.14 9.74 17.68
C GLU A 120 -10.44 10.83 16.87
N ALA A 121 -9.69 11.72 17.51
CA ALA A 121 -8.91 12.74 16.81
C ALA A 121 -7.81 12.15 15.95
N LEU A 122 -7.14 11.08 16.41
CA LEU A 122 -6.12 10.36 15.64
C LEU A 122 -6.74 9.65 14.43
N VAL A 123 -7.87 8.95 14.61
CA VAL A 123 -8.62 8.30 13.52
C VAL A 123 -8.95 9.32 12.43
N LYS A 124 -9.50 10.48 12.82
CA LYS A 124 -9.82 11.54 11.87
C LYS A 124 -8.60 12.09 11.14
N GLN A 125 -7.49 12.32 11.84
CA GLN A 125 -6.24 12.78 11.21
C GLN A 125 -5.69 11.73 10.23
N CYS A 126 -5.71 10.46 10.59
CA CYS A 126 -5.27 9.38 9.72
C CYS A 126 -6.18 9.24 8.49
N ALA A 127 -7.48 9.38 8.67
CA ALA A 127 -8.43 9.38 7.56
C ALA A 127 -8.18 10.54 6.57
N GLU A 128 -7.96 11.77 7.07
CA GLU A 128 -7.64 12.94 6.23
C GLU A 128 -6.31 12.74 5.48
N LEU A 129 -5.29 12.20 6.15
CA LEU A 129 -4.00 11.88 5.54
C LEU A 129 -4.13 10.77 4.51
N GLY A 130 -4.88 9.71 4.81
CA GLY A 130 -5.15 8.60 3.90
C GLY A 130 -5.80 9.07 2.59
N ALA A 131 -6.76 9.99 2.69
CA ALA A 131 -7.39 10.60 1.51
C ALA A 131 -6.37 11.31 0.61
N GLN A 132 -5.49 12.13 1.19
CA GLN A 132 -4.45 12.83 0.43
C GLN A 132 -3.45 11.87 -0.23
N ILE A 133 -3.06 10.82 0.49
CA ILE A 133 -2.15 9.80 -0.04
C ILE A 133 -2.80 9.06 -1.22
N LEU A 134 -4.08 8.70 -1.11
CA LEU A 134 -4.82 8.04 -2.19
C LEU A 134 -4.94 8.92 -3.43
N ASP A 135 -5.24 10.22 -3.28
CA ASP A 135 -5.33 11.15 -4.40
C ASP A 135 -3.96 11.29 -5.11
N CYS A 136 -2.86 11.33 -4.35
CA CYS A 136 -1.50 11.32 -4.92
C CYS A 136 -1.18 10.00 -5.62
N ALA A 137 -1.58 8.86 -5.04
CA ALA A 137 -1.38 7.54 -5.64
C ALA A 137 -2.14 7.41 -6.97
N ALA A 138 -3.37 7.93 -7.02
CA ALA A 138 -4.16 7.98 -8.26
C ALA A 138 -3.47 8.81 -9.34
N ALA A 139 -2.96 9.99 -9.00
CA ALA A 139 -2.26 10.86 -9.96
C ALA A 139 -0.95 10.25 -10.50
N ALA A 140 -0.27 9.41 -9.70
CA ALA A 140 0.95 8.72 -10.11
C ALA A 140 0.70 7.44 -10.92
N LEU A 141 -0.52 6.89 -10.87
CA LEU A 141 -0.89 5.64 -11.53
C LEU A 141 -1.18 5.85 -13.01
N ALA A 142 -0.59 5.03 -13.87
CA ALA A 142 -0.86 5.06 -15.29
C ALA A 142 -2.28 4.56 -15.62
N PRO A 143 -2.89 5.05 -16.70
CA PRO A 143 -4.18 4.51 -17.19
C PRO A 143 -4.11 3.00 -17.39
N GLY A 144 -5.11 2.28 -16.91
CA GLY A 144 -5.12 0.81 -16.88
C GLY A 144 -4.22 0.18 -15.80
N GLY A 145 -3.61 0.99 -14.95
CA GLY A 145 -2.86 0.55 -13.79
C GLY A 145 -3.74 0.01 -12.68
N GLN A 146 -3.12 -0.50 -11.63
CA GLN A 146 -3.80 -1.06 -10.46
C GLN A 146 -3.25 -0.44 -9.17
N LEU A 147 -4.15 0.01 -8.31
CA LEU A 147 -3.86 0.56 -6.99
C LEU A 147 -4.40 -0.38 -5.91
N VAL A 148 -3.55 -0.76 -4.97
CA VAL A 148 -3.95 -1.49 -3.76
C VAL A 148 -3.80 -0.57 -2.56
N TYR A 149 -4.87 -0.40 -1.82
CA TYR A 149 -4.91 0.33 -0.55
C TYR A 149 -5.07 -0.63 0.61
N SER A 150 -4.32 -0.44 1.66
CA SER A 150 -4.43 -1.25 2.88
C SER A 150 -4.12 -0.42 4.13
N THR A 151 -4.73 -0.82 5.25
CA THR A 151 -4.45 -0.29 6.59
C THR A 151 -4.27 -1.43 7.59
N CYS A 152 -3.93 -1.09 8.83
CA CYS A 152 -3.96 -2.02 9.95
C CYS A 152 -4.91 -1.55 11.05
N THR A 153 -5.97 -0.83 10.70
CA THR A 153 -7.04 -0.38 11.59
C THR A 153 -8.34 -1.14 11.31
N PHE A 154 -9.34 -0.99 12.18
CA PHE A 154 -10.70 -1.45 11.98
C PHE A 154 -11.67 -0.26 11.89
N ALA A 155 -11.16 0.97 11.88
CA ALA A 155 -11.97 2.19 11.80
C ALA A 155 -12.54 2.34 10.38
N PRO A 156 -13.87 2.31 10.19
CA PRO A 156 -14.48 2.43 8.85
C PRO A 156 -14.12 3.74 8.15
N GLU A 157 -13.79 4.79 8.89
CA GLU A 157 -13.38 6.09 8.39
C GLU A 157 -12.04 6.02 7.65
N GLU A 158 -11.18 5.08 8.05
CA GLU A 158 -9.85 4.88 7.46
C GLU A 158 -9.84 3.76 6.40
N ASP A 159 -10.89 2.94 6.34
CA ASP A 159 -11.02 1.79 5.42
C ASP A 159 -12.14 2.02 4.39
N GLU A 160 -13.32 1.41 4.58
CA GLU A 160 -14.42 1.43 3.60
C GLU A 160 -14.89 2.86 3.29
N GLY A 161 -14.92 3.72 4.32
CA GLY A 161 -15.26 5.13 4.16
C GLY A 161 -14.29 5.88 3.27
N GLN A 162 -12.98 5.60 3.39
CA GLN A 162 -11.96 6.18 2.53
C GLN A 162 -12.16 5.77 1.07
N VAL A 163 -12.42 4.49 0.84
CA VAL A 163 -12.62 3.97 -0.50
C VAL A 163 -13.88 4.53 -1.12
N ALA A 164 -14.99 4.56 -0.37
CA ALA A 164 -16.24 5.14 -0.86
C ALA A 164 -16.08 6.62 -1.23
N ALA A 165 -15.39 7.40 -0.39
CA ALA A 165 -15.09 8.79 -0.66
C ALA A 165 -14.10 8.98 -1.83
N PHE A 166 -13.10 8.10 -1.97
CA PHE A 166 -12.17 8.09 -3.08
C PHE A 166 -12.89 7.85 -4.42
N LEU A 167 -13.75 6.84 -4.50
CA LEU A 167 -14.52 6.54 -5.73
C LEU A 167 -15.49 7.66 -6.12
N GLN A 168 -15.98 8.46 -5.17
CA GLN A 168 -16.77 9.64 -5.47
C GLN A 168 -15.94 10.77 -6.09
N ARG A 169 -14.67 10.94 -5.64
CA ARG A 169 -13.75 11.94 -6.18
C ARG A 169 -13.13 11.52 -7.50
N HIS A 170 -12.97 10.22 -7.70
CA HIS A 170 -12.30 9.61 -8.85
C HIS A 170 -13.23 8.63 -9.58
N PRO A 171 -14.23 9.13 -10.34
CA PRO A 171 -15.21 8.28 -11.03
C PRO A 171 -14.60 7.42 -12.16
N GLU A 172 -13.36 7.70 -12.56
CA GLU A 172 -12.56 6.88 -13.48
C GLU A 172 -12.08 5.58 -12.86
N PHE A 173 -12.14 5.46 -11.51
CA PHE A 173 -11.79 4.25 -10.78
C PHE A 173 -13.04 3.40 -10.50
N ALA A 174 -12.90 2.10 -10.52
CA ALA A 174 -13.93 1.16 -10.11
C ALA A 174 -13.33 0.02 -9.27
N LEU A 175 -14.11 -0.51 -8.35
CA LEU A 175 -13.72 -1.70 -7.60
C LEU A 175 -13.57 -2.88 -8.53
N ALA A 176 -12.48 -3.64 -8.40
CA ALA A 176 -12.34 -4.87 -9.15
C ALA A 176 -12.62 -6.07 -8.24
N ASP A 177 -13.33 -7.04 -8.76
CA ASP A 177 -13.59 -8.30 -8.08
C ASP A 177 -12.35 -9.19 -8.15
N VAL A 178 -11.52 -9.13 -7.10
CA VAL A 178 -10.33 -9.98 -6.97
C VAL A 178 -10.69 -11.38 -6.50
N LEU A 179 -11.96 -11.57 -6.07
CA LEU A 179 -12.36 -12.65 -5.18
C LEU A 179 -13.14 -13.76 -5.82
N GLY A 180 -13.33 -13.74 -7.12
CA GLY A 180 -14.18 -14.71 -7.83
C GLY A 180 -14.02 -16.18 -7.44
N ASN A 181 -13.06 -16.55 -6.58
CA ASN A 181 -12.80 -17.91 -6.12
C ASN A 181 -12.11 -18.05 -4.75
N VAL A 182 -12.19 -17.07 -3.85
CA VAL A 182 -11.58 -17.21 -2.51
C VAL A 182 -12.62 -17.10 -1.41
N ASP A 183 -12.71 -18.15 -0.58
CA ASP A 183 -13.62 -18.24 0.57
C ASP A 183 -13.04 -17.40 1.73
N TYR A 184 -13.68 -16.28 2.06
CA TYR A 184 -13.25 -15.37 3.14
C TYR A 184 -14.03 -15.62 4.41
N THR A 185 -13.40 -16.29 5.34
CA THR A 185 -13.90 -16.46 6.73
C THR A 185 -13.38 -15.41 7.70
N PHE A 186 -12.60 -14.44 7.25
CA PHE A 186 -12.07 -13.34 8.08
C PHE A 186 -12.31 -12.01 7.38
N GLY A 187 -12.94 -11.07 8.08
CA GLY A 187 -13.37 -9.74 7.64
C GLY A 187 -12.28 -8.89 6.97
N LEU A 188 -11.96 -9.24 5.75
CA LEU A 188 -11.12 -8.46 4.85
C LEU A 188 -12.04 -7.77 3.85
N SER A 189 -12.17 -6.46 3.96
CA SER A 189 -12.79 -5.68 2.89
C SER A 189 -11.80 -5.56 1.75
N LEU A 190 -12.07 -6.29 0.67
CA LEU A 190 -11.29 -6.20 -0.56
C LEU A 190 -12.05 -5.32 -1.54
N ILE A 191 -11.42 -4.23 -1.92
CA ILE A 191 -11.97 -3.29 -2.88
C ILE A 191 -11.03 -3.22 -4.09
N HIS A 192 -11.55 -3.51 -5.27
CA HIS A 192 -10.80 -3.61 -6.52
C HIS A 192 -11.40 -2.67 -7.57
N ILE A 193 -10.60 -1.96 -8.35
CA ILE A 193 -11.06 -0.96 -9.33
C ILE A 193 -10.77 -1.41 -10.76
N SER A 194 -11.77 -1.43 -11.64
CA SER A 194 -11.63 -1.85 -13.03
C SER A 194 -11.88 -0.72 -14.03
N GLU A 195 -11.14 -0.72 -15.03
CA GLU A 195 -10.96 0.10 -16.22
C GLU A 195 -11.54 1.53 -16.24
N PRO A 196 -10.73 2.50 -16.62
CA PRO A 196 -9.36 2.34 -17.15
C PRO A 196 -8.31 2.03 -16.08
N THR A 197 -8.63 2.17 -14.82
CA THR A 197 -7.71 2.02 -13.67
C THR A 197 -8.34 1.17 -12.57
N ARG A 198 -7.55 0.48 -11.74
CA ARG A 198 -8.06 -0.43 -10.70
C ARG A 198 -7.54 -0.10 -9.29
N LEU A 199 -8.39 -0.09 -8.26
CA LEU A 199 -8.08 0.07 -6.83
C LEU A 199 -8.51 -1.17 -6.04
N ASP A 200 -7.62 -1.75 -5.24
CA ASP A 200 -7.91 -2.81 -4.28
C ASP A 200 -7.70 -2.28 -2.87
N VAL A 201 -8.66 -2.47 -1.99
CA VAL A 201 -8.56 -2.14 -0.57
C VAL A 201 -8.59 -3.39 0.27
N ILE A 202 -7.68 -3.48 1.21
CA ILE A 202 -7.57 -4.57 2.18
C ILE A 202 -7.46 -3.97 3.57
N SER A 203 -8.44 -4.19 4.40
CA SER A 203 -8.44 -3.87 5.82
C SER A 203 -8.11 -5.08 6.70
#